data_42de612a600c04d4796a7af87e868144
#
_entry.id   42de612a600c04d4796a7af87e868144
#
_cell.length_a   1.000
_cell.length_b   1.000
_cell.length_c   1.000
_cell.angle_alpha   90.00
_cell.angle_beta   90.00
_cell.angle_gamma   90.00
#
_symmetry.space_group_name_H-M   'P 1'
#
loop_
_entity.id
_entity.type
_entity.pdbx_description
1 polymer ?
#
loop_
_entity_poly.entity_id
_entity_poly.type
_entity_poly.pdbx_seq_one_letter_code
_entity_poly.pdbx_strand_id
1 'polypeptide(L)'
;MSQYNYSHKDCSHSAVTHQPYHGLYNQGSTCYLNSVLQVLFMTKDFRDAVERYDCDAKCLDFHLKELFNELKGSTVSTYKLTVELGISRDFVQSDAAECFENILSRVTNPAASQLFQGTLTTKNRCSTCNKETSAENPFWSLPLEMEDCFQEYLVRDGIENYFKESHLNESNQLYCEHCSTKSDTTIKVEMKHHPEVLTLLLKRFKFDYLTMKHVKVTRHVKIPELLQIPPYGNTSPIYQLYAYVEHSGELRSGHYVVTIRAQDDDRWYFFNDHIVSLGYRQPFTRYKDET
;
A
#
# COMPACT_ATOMS: atom_id res chain seq x y z
N MET A 1 -10.17 -61.04 31.55
CA MET A 1 -8.83 -60.43 31.45
C MET A 1 -8.44 -60.47 29.99
N SER A 2 -8.59 -59.39 29.29
CA SER A 2 -8.17 -59.28 27.88
C SER A 2 -7.41 -57.96 27.73
N GLN A 3 -6.11 -58.04 27.50
CA GLN A 3 -5.21 -56.92 27.31
C GLN A 3 -5.35 -56.43 25.86
N TYR A 4 -5.73 -55.16 25.69
CA TYR A 4 -5.63 -54.48 24.40
C TYR A 4 -4.30 -53.74 24.31
N ASN A 5 -3.42 -54.23 23.44
CA ASN A 5 -2.20 -53.58 23.06
C ASN A 5 -2.51 -52.45 22.08
N TYR A 6 -2.30 -51.17 22.49
CA TYR A 6 -2.25 -50.03 21.59
C TYR A 6 -0.83 -49.97 20.97
N SER A 7 -0.73 -50.27 19.71
CA SER A 7 0.49 -50.01 18.94
C SER A 7 0.52 -48.53 18.56
N HIS A 8 1.48 -47.80 19.08
CA HIS A 8 1.87 -46.48 18.57
C HIS A 8 2.33 -46.62 17.11
N LYS A 9 1.52 -46.09 16.18
CA LYS A 9 2.01 -45.76 14.84
C LYS A 9 2.59 -44.36 14.91
N ASP A 10 3.92 -44.29 14.88
CA ASP A 10 4.67 -43.07 14.63
C ASP A 10 4.30 -42.54 13.24
N CYS A 11 3.50 -41.47 13.20
CA CYS A 11 3.32 -40.64 11.99
C CYS A 11 4.31 -39.47 12.04
N SER A 12 5.60 -39.80 11.89
CA SER A 12 6.63 -38.80 11.63
C SER A 12 6.95 -38.76 10.13
N HIS A 13 6.11 -38.04 9.37
CA HIS A 13 6.52 -37.48 8.11
C HIS A 13 6.01 -36.03 8.10
N SER A 14 6.69 -35.16 8.85
CA SER A 14 6.67 -33.74 8.55
C SER A 14 7.45 -33.56 7.24
N ALA A 15 6.73 -33.52 6.13
CA ALA A 15 7.28 -32.94 4.92
C ALA A 15 7.73 -31.53 5.29
N VAL A 16 9.03 -31.30 5.34
CA VAL A 16 9.63 -29.96 5.37
C VAL A 16 9.22 -29.33 4.06
N THR A 17 8.08 -28.63 4.07
CA THR A 17 7.67 -27.80 2.94
C THR A 17 8.70 -26.66 2.88
N HIS A 18 9.63 -26.78 1.97
CA HIS A 18 10.60 -25.73 1.66
C HIS A 18 9.78 -24.50 1.30
N GLN A 19 9.74 -23.52 2.21
CA GLN A 19 9.07 -22.25 1.91
C GLN A 19 9.90 -21.51 0.87
N PRO A 20 9.32 -21.10 -0.26
CA PRO A 20 10.06 -20.49 -1.36
C PRO A 20 10.52 -19.06 -1.07
N TYR A 21 10.04 -18.45 0.01
CA TYR A 21 10.29 -17.05 0.36
C TYR A 21 10.87 -16.91 1.75
N HIS A 22 11.69 -15.87 1.93
CA HIS A 22 12.39 -15.56 3.18
C HIS A 22 11.90 -14.24 3.75
N GLY A 23 12.03 -14.09 5.07
CA GLY A 23 11.62 -12.89 5.80
C GLY A 23 12.76 -11.88 6.00
N LEU A 24 12.47 -10.80 6.69
CA LEU A 24 13.39 -9.72 7.02
C LEU A 24 13.49 -9.59 8.55
N TYR A 25 14.70 -9.48 9.10
CA TYR A 25 14.86 -9.27 10.54
C TYR A 25 14.36 -7.87 10.94
N ASN A 26 13.54 -7.83 12.01
CA ASN A 26 13.13 -6.57 12.63
C ASN A 26 14.27 -6.03 13.50
N GLN A 27 14.62 -4.77 13.31
CA GLN A 27 15.71 -4.10 14.02
C GLN A 27 15.22 -3.23 15.20
N GLY A 28 14.08 -3.60 15.78
CA GLY A 28 13.43 -2.90 16.88
C GLY A 28 12.05 -2.36 16.52
N SER A 29 11.94 -1.41 15.59
CA SER A 29 10.65 -0.84 15.15
C SER A 29 10.57 -0.74 13.62
N THR A 30 11.19 -1.66 12.87
CA THR A 30 11.29 -1.62 11.40
C THR A 30 10.28 -2.52 10.67
N CYS A 31 9.24 -3.01 11.35
CA CYS A 31 8.22 -3.87 10.74
C CYS A 31 7.49 -3.17 9.56
N TYR A 32 7.30 -1.85 9.62
CA TYR A 32 6.74 -1.06 8.53
C TYR A 32 7.63 -1.10 7.27
N LEU A 33 8.95 -0.95 7.45
CA LEU A 33 9.94 -1.05 6.37
C LEU A 33 9.98 -2.49 5.81
N ASN A 34 9.99 -3.50 6.69
CA ASN A 34 9.99 -4.91 6.29
C ASN A 34 8.77 -5.24 5.44
N SER A 35 7.58 -4.78 5.84
CA SER A 35 6.34 -4.99 5.08
C SER A 35 6.40 -4.34 3.69
N VAL A 36 6.88 -3.10 3.59
CA VAL A 36 7.04 -2.39 2.32
C VAL A 36 8.06 -3.09 1.42
N LEU A 37 9.23 -3.45 1.96
CA LEU A 37 10.28 -4.12 1.18
C LEU A 37 9.83 -5.49 0.66
N GLN A 38 9.02 -6.23 1.42
CA GLN A 38 8.45 -7.50 0.94
C GLN A 38 7.48 -7.25 -0.24
N VAL A 39 6.63 -6.22 -0.19
CA VAL A 39 5.77 -5.87 -1.34
C VAL A 39 6.62 -5.55 -2.57
N LEU A 40 7.65 -4.70 -2.42
CA LEU A 40 8.52 -4.31 -3.52
C LEU A 40 9.29 -5.51 -4.09
N PHE A 41 9.81 -6.39 -3.24
CA PHE A 41 10.48 -7.63 -3.64
C PHE A 41 9.56 -8.59 -4.40
N MET A 42 8.34 -8.76 -3.91
CA MET A 42 7.34 -9.67 -4.50
C MET A 42 6.66 -9.08 -5.75
N THR A 43 6.80 -7.78 -6.01
CA THR A 43 6.42 -7.14 -7.28
C THR A 43 7.51 -7.44 -8.31
N LYS A 44 7.28 -8.49 -9.10
CA LYS A 44 8.30 -9.06 -10.00
C LYS A 44 8.92 -8.02 -10.92
N ASP A 45 8.12 -7.18 -11.55
CA ASP A 45 8.62 -6.17 -12.52
C ASP A 45 9.46 -5.10 -11.83
N PHE A 46 9.12 -4.72 -10.59
CA PHE A 46 9.95 -3.83 -9.77
C PHE A 46 11.29 -4.48 -9.41
N ARG A 47 11.25 -5.70 -8.90
CA ARG A 47 12.46 -6.47 -8.55
C ARG A 47 13.37 -6.63 -9.77
N ASP A 48 12.82 -7.07 -10.91
CA ASP A 48 13.57 -7.26 -12.15
C ASP A 48 14.17 -5.95 -12.68
N ALA A 49 13.47 -4.83 -12.54
CA ALA A 49 13.98 -3.50 -12.91
C ALA A 49 15.17 -3.10 -12.04
N VAL A 50 15.05 -3.24 -10.70
CA VAL A 50 16.14 -2.94 -9.75
C VAL A 50 17.35 -3.85 -9.99
N GLU A 51 17.17 -5.14 -10.23
CA GLU A 51 18.26 -6.09 -10.43
C GLU A 51 19.05 -5.82 -11.71
N ARG A 52 18.39 -5.35 -12.76
CA ARG A 52 19.02 -5.03 -14.06
C ARG A 52 19.69 -3.66 -14.08
N TYR A 53 19.39 -2.81 -13.13
CA TYR A 53 19.93 -1.46 -13.09
C TYR A 53 21.32 -1.42 -12.47
N ASP A 54 22.25 -0.79 -13.17
CA ASP A 54 23.60 -0.56 -12.66
C ASP A 54 23.74 0.89 -12.18
N CYS A 55 24.08 1.03 -10.92
CA CYS A 55 24.28 2.31 -10.27
C CYS A 55 25.38 2.21 -9.21
N ASP A 56 25.86 3.37 -8.77
CA ASP A 56 26.88 3.47 -7.72
C ASP A 56 26.36 2.98 -6.37
N ALA A 57 27.29 2.52 -5.50
CA ALA A 57 26.97 2.10 -4.13
C ALA A 57 26.37 3.20 -3.24
N LYS A 58 26.26 4.42 -3.75
CA LYS A 58 25.61 5.56 -3.05
C LYS A 58 24.13 5.71 -3.40
N CYS A 59 23.59 4.95 -4.34
CA CYS A 59 22.17 5.01 -4.69
C CYS A 59 21.38 3.97 -3.95
N LEU A 60 20.12 4.28 -3.67
CA LEU A 60 19.21 3.36 -2.97
C LEU A 60 18.99 2.08 -3.77
N ASP A 61 18.94 2.18 -5.11
CA ASP A 61 18.76 1.03 -6.03
C ASP A 61 19.84 -0.03 -5.81
N PHE A 62 21.10 0.36 -5.57
CA PHE A 62 22.19 -0.58 -5.26
C PHE A 62 21.90 -1.40 -4.00
N HIS A 63 21.47 -0.74 -2.94
CA HIS A 63 21.16 -1.41 -1.66
C HIS A 63 19.90 -2.27 -1.75
N LEU A 64 18.91 -1.88 -2.55
CA LEU A 64 17.75 -2.70 -2.87
C LEU A 64 18.16 -3.95 -3.67
N LYS A 65 19.03 -3.80 -4.68
CA LYS A 65 19.57 -4.91 -5.47
C LYS A 65 20.31 -5.93 -4.60
N GLU A 66 21.20 -5.46 -3.70
CA GLU A 66 21.89 -6.33 -2.75
C GLU A 66 20.89 -7.09 -1.86
N LEU A 67 19.95 -6.37 -1.23
CA LEU A 67 18.94 -6.96 -0.37
C LEU A 67 18.10 -8.03 -1.11
N PHE A 68 17.63 -7.72 -2.32
CA PHE A 68 16.80 -8.63 -3.10
C PHE A 68 17.56 -9.90 -3.51
N ASN A 69 18.85 -9.78 -3.85
CA ASN A 69 19.68 -10.93 -4.16
C ASN A 69 19.89 -11.85 -2.95
N GLU A 70 20.15 -11.29 -1.76
CA GLU A 70 20.30 -12.03 -0.52
C GLU A 70 18.96 -12.69 -0.09
N LEU A 71 17.84 -11.96 -0.25
CA LEU A 71 16.50 -12.40 0.17
C LEU A 71 15.98 -13.61 -0.63
N LYS A 72 16.52 -13.87 -1.82
CA LYS A 72 16.22 -15.09 -2.59
C LYS A 72 16.69 -16.37 -1.91
N GLY A 73 17.72 -16.28 -1.07
CA GLY A 73 18.38 -17.45 -0.48
C GLY A 73 18.23 -17.58 1.03
N SER A 74 17.94 -16.51 1.75
CA SER A 74 17.89 -16.52 3.22
C SER A 74 17.12 -15.32 3.79
N THR A 75 16.81 -15.42 5.08
CA THR A 75 16.31 -14.25 5.85
C THR A 75 17.43 -13.22 6.03
N VAL A 76 17.15 -11.96 5.77
CA VAL A 76 18.14 -10.87 5.66
C VAL A 76 17.87 -9.73 6.64
N SER A 77 18.93 -9.01 6.98
CA SER A 77 18.86 -7.75 7.74
C SER A 77 18.73 -6.55 6.79
N THR A 78 17.83 -5.63 7.11
CA THR A 78 17.62 -4.38 6.36
C THR A 78 18.57 -3.25 6.80
N TYR A 79 19.61 -3.56 7.59
CA TYR A 79 20.47 -2.56 8.22
C TYR A 79 21.09 -1.56 7.24
N LYS A 80 21.60 -2.01 6.09
CA LYS A 80 22.18 -1.13 5.07
C LYS A 80 21.15 -0.12 4.54
N LEU A 81 19.93 -0.59 4.31
CA LEU A 81 18.82 0.26 3.87
C LEU A 81 18.34 1.23 4.94
N THR A 82 18.28 0.82 6.21
CA THR A 82 17.91 1.74 7.29
C THR A 82 18.91 2.89 7.41
N VAL A 83 20.21 2.62 7.25
CA VAL A 83 21.24 3.66 7.25
C VAL A 83 21.07 4.59 6.05
N GLU A 84 20.90 4.04 4.85
CA GLU A 84 20.74 4.82 3.62
C GLU A 84 19.46 5.67 3.63
N LEU A 85 18.37 5.15 4.15
CA LEU A 85 17.11 5.88 4.29
C LEU A 85 17.13 6.91 5.43
N GLY A 86 18.19 6.95 6.24
CA GLY A 86 18.29 7.85 7.39
C GLY A 86 17.30 7.49 8.50
N ILE A 87 16.87 6.22 8.56
CA ILE A 87 15.98 5.76 9.62
C ILE A 87 16.77 5.69 10.92
N SER A 88 16.39 6.55 11.88
CA SER A 88 17.04 6.61 13.18
C SER A 88 16.78 5.35 14.00
N ARG A 89 17.73 5.00 14.87
CA ARG A 89 17.58 3.85 15.77
C ARG A 89 16.71 4.13 17.01
N ASP A 90 16.03 5.27 17.05
CA ASP A 90 15.30 5.75 18.23
C ASP A 90 13.99 5.00 18.49
N PHE A 91 13.83 3.81 17.91
CA PHE A 91 12.67 2.92 18.12
C PHE A 91 11.30 3.58 17.84
N VAL A 92 11.28 4.65 17.06
CA VAL A 92 10.06 5.32 16.63
C VAL A 92 9.51 4.59 15.41
N GLN A 93 8.30 4.08 15.53
CA GLN A 93 7.59 3.54 14.38
C GLN A 93 7.20 4.67 13.43
N SER A 94 7.36 4.41 12.12
CA SER A 94 6.90 5.28 11.05
C SER A 94 5.72 4.65 10.32
N ASP A 95 5.02 5.46 9.54
CA ASP A 95 3.93 4.97 8.70
C ASP A 95 4.50 4.20 7.48
N ALA A 96 3.89 3.04 7.17
CA ALA A 96 4.33 2.22 6.04
C ALA A 96 4.12 2.94 4.69
N ALA A 97 3.08 3.77 4.56
CA ALA A 97 2.84 4.53 3.34
C ALA A 97 3.88 5.64 3.15
N GLU A 98 4.25 6.36 4.21
CA GLU A 98 5.34 7.35 4.16
C GLU A 98 6.67 6.67 3.78
N CYS A 99 6.93 5.49 4.35
CA CYS A 99 8.13 4.70 4.02
C CYS A 99 8.12 4.28 2.54
N PHE A 100 7.00 3.82 2.02
CA PHE A 100 6.83 3.43 0.62
C PHE A 100 7.11 4.59 -0.32
N GLU A 101 6.50 5.76 -0.08
CA GLU A 101 6.70 6.96 -0.89
C GLU A 101 8.15 7.49 -0.80
N ASN A 102 8.76 7.44 0.39
CA ASN A 102 10.17 7.81 0.57
C ASN A 102 11.10 6.89 -0.25
N ILE A 103 10.86 5.58 -0.27
CA ILE A 103 11.65 4.66 -1.09
C ILE A 103 11.46 4.98 -2.58
N LEU A 104 10.23 5.07 -3.07
CA LEU A 104 9.96 5.32 -4.49
C LEU A 104 10.48 6.67 -4.98
N SER A 105 10.45 7.72 -4.14
CA SER A 105 10.99 9.04 -4.47
C SER A 105 12.52 9.06 -4.58
N ARG A 106 13.21 8.10 -3.98
CA ARG A 106 14.68 7.99 -3.97
C ARG A 106 15.22 6.94 -4.93
N VAL A 107 14.36 6.05 -5.43
CA VAL A 107 14.71 5.11 -6.51
C VAL A 107 15.02 5.90 -7.77
N THR A 108 16.23 5.73 -8.29
CA THR A 108 16.72 6.47 -9.46
C THR A 108 16.38 5.78 -10.78
N ASN A 109 16.09 4.48 -10.74
CA ASN A 109 15.65 3.73 -11.91
C ASN A 109 14.20 4.09 -12.30
N PRO A 110 13.96 4.79 -13.43
CA PRO A 110 12.61 5.17 -13.83
C PRO A 110 11.71 3.96 -14.13
N ALA A 111 12.27 2.87 -14.66
CA ALA A 111 11.49 1.66 -14.94
C ALA A 111 10.93 1.00 -13.67
N ALA A 112 11.58 1.19 -12.52
CA ALA A 112 11.09 0.70 -11.24
C ALA A 112 10.05 1.65 -10.63
N SER A 113 10.37 2.95 -10.50
CA SER A 113 9.48 3.91 -9.84
C SER A 113 8.18 4.17 -10.61
N GLN A 114 8.22 4.16 -11.94
CA GLN A 114 7.06 4.41 -12.79
C GLN A 114 5.99 3.30 -12.73
N LEU A 115 6.34 2.08 -12.31
CA LEU A 115 5.36 1.01 -12.11
C LEU A 115 4.23 1.42 -11.16
N PHE A 116 4.57 2.20 -10.13
CA PHE A 116 3.64 2.67 -9.10
C PHE A 116 3.15 4.10 -9.34
N GLN A 117 3.72 4.82 -10.31
CA GLN A 117 3.43 6.24 -10.52
C GLN A 117 2.21 6.43 -11.41
N GLY A 118 1.16 7.02 -10.86
CA GLY A 118 0.03 7.53 -11.62
C GLY A 118 0.08 9.06 -11.74
N THR A 119 -0.87 9.61 -12.50
CA THR A 119 -1.05 11.08 -12.62
C THR A 119 -2.53 11.42 -12.50
N LEU A 120 -2.85 12.34 -11.59
CA LEU A 120 -4.18 12.93 -11.45
C LEU A 120 -4.23 14.29 -12.14
N THR A 121 -5.38 14.61 -12.71
CA THR A 121 -5.73 15.96 -13.14
C THR A 121 -6.79 16.52 -12.20
N THR A 122 -6.48 17.61 -11.52
CA THR A 122 -7.47 18.36 -10.72
C THR A 122 -7.96 19.54 -11.55
N LYS A 123 -9.26 19.60 -11.80
CA LYS A 123 -9.94 20.66 -12.52
C LYS A 123 -10.75 21.51 -11.56
N ASN A 124 -10.51 22.81 -11.55
CA ASN A 124 -11.23 23.77 -10.72
C ASN A 124 -12.05 24.69 -11.62
N ARG A 125 -13.37 24.68 -11.49
CA ARG A 125 -14.29 25.50 -12.28
C ARG A 125 -14.94 26.56 -11.38
N CYS A 126 -14.69 27.82 -11.70
CA CYS A 126 -15.35 28.94 -11.03
C CYS A 126 -16.84 28.99 -11.37
N SER A 127 -17.71 29.01 -10.37
CA SER A 127 -19.19 29.06 -10.59
C SER A 127 -19.68 30.41 -11.11
N THR A 128 -18.91 31.49 -10.93
CA THR A 128 -19.28 32.84 -11.37
C THR A 128 -19.00 33.06 -12.87
N CYS A 129 -17.82 32.68 -13.35
CA CYS A 129 -17.41 32.95 -14.73
C CYS A 129 -17.25 31.71 -15.59
N ASN A 130 -17.46 30.52 -15.04
CA ASN A 130 -17.29 29.20 -15.66
C ASN A 130 -15.89 28.92 -16.22
N LYS A 131 -14.89 29.75 -15.90
CA LYS A 131 -13.50 29.44 -16.26
C LYS A 131 -12.99 28.27 -15.48
N GLU A 132 -12.29 27.40 -16.19
CA GLU A 132 -11.66 26.20 -15.65
C GLU A 132 -10.15 26.34 -15.64
N THR A 133 -9.52 25.96 -14.56
CA THR A 133 -8.08 25.76 -14.44
C THR A 133 -7.81 24.31 -14.12
N SER A 134 -6.70 23.77 -14.62
CA SER A 134 -6.31 22.38 -14.36
C SER A 134 -4.86 22.29 -13.91
N ALA A 135 -4.59 21.36 -13.01
CA ALA A 135 -3.25 21.01 -12.55
C ALA A 135 -3.06 19.49 -12.60
N GLU A 136 -1.86 19.06 -12.99
CA GLU A 136 -1.47 17.67 -13.02
C GLU A 136 -0.57 17.36 -11.84
N ASN A 137 -0.90 16.30 -11.11
CA ASN A 137 -0.17 15.88 -9.91
C ASN A 137 0.19 14.40 -10.03
N PRO A 138 1.49 14.06 -10.04
CA PRO A 138 1.91 12.68 -9.93
C PRO A 138 1.61 12.16 -8.51
N PHE A 139 1.36 10.87 -8.39
CA PHE A 139 1.15 10.19 -7.11
C PHE A 139 1.72 8.78 -7.14
N TRP A 140 2.05 8.21 -5.97
CA TRP A 140 2.39 6.80 -5.78
C TRP A 140 1.33 6.06 -4.96
N SER A 141 0.52 6.79 -4.20
CA SER A 141 -0.60 6.22 -3.46
C SER A 141 -1.83 7.11 -3.54
N LEU A 142 -3.04 6.51 -3.57
CA LEU A 142 -4.30 7.24 -3.47
C LEU A 142 -4.80 7.20 -2.02
N PRO A 143 -4.88 8.33 -1.31
CA PRO A 143 -5.39 8.39 0.04
C PRO A 143 -6.92 8.33 0.05
N LEU A 144 -7.47 7.26 0.60
CA LEU A 144 -8.91 7.09 0.78
C LEU A 144 -9.31 7.51 2.19
N GLU A 145 -10.19 8.50 2.27
CA GLU A 145 -10.73 8.96 3.55
C GLU A 145 -11.60 7.89 4.20
N MET A 146 -11.42 7.71 5.49
CA MET A 146 -12.22 6.81 6.30
C MET A 146 -12.98 7.60 7.35
N GLU A 147 -14.30 7.62 7.23
CA GLU A 147 -15.16 8.17 8.27
C GLU A 147 -15.35 7.15 9.40
N ASP A 148 -15.52 7.66 10.61
CA ASP A 148 -15.77 6.82 11.77
C ASP A 148 -17.27 6.52 11.84
N CYS A 149 -17.66 5.32 11.46
CA CYS A 149 -19.02 4.82 11.57
C CYS A 149 -19.03 3.31 11.81
N PHE A 150 -20.16 2.80 12.27
CA PHE A 150 -20.33 1.38 12.62
C PHE A 150 -20.43 0.45 11.39
N GLN A 151 -20.66 0.98 10.19
CA GLN A 151 -20.77 0.18 8.97
C GLN A 151 -19.41 -0.22 8.45
N GLU A 152 -19.32 -1.34 7.74
CA GLU A 152 -18.11 -1.73 7.02
C GLU A 152 -17.72 -0.65 6.00
N TYR A 153 -16.41 -0.45 5.85
CA TYR A 153 -15.87 0.42 4.81
C TYR A 153 -15.65 -0.39 3.53
N LEU A 154 -16.30 0.02 2.45
CA LEU A 154 -16.10 -0.58 1.15
C LEU A 154 -15.05 0.22 0.38
N VAL A 155 -13.96 -0.41 -0.03
CA VAL A 155 -12.89 0.26 -0.81
C VAL A 155 -13.45 0.86 -2.11
N ARG A 156 -14.43 0.20 -2.74
CA ARG A 156 -15.10 0.73 -3.93
C ARG A 156 -15.75 2.09 -3.68
N ASP A 157 -16.50 2.19 -2.58
CA ASP A 157 -17.15 3.46 -2.20
C ASP A 157 -16.11 4.55 -1.91
N GLY A 158 -14.97 4.17 -1.29
CA GLY A 158 -13.85 5.09 -1.09
C GLY A 158 -13.28 5.64 -2.40
N ILE A 159 -13.13 4.80 -3.41
CA ILE A 159 -12.69 5.22 -4.75
C ILE A 159 -13.75 6.11 -5.41
N GLU A 160 -15.02 5.74 -5.36
CA GLU A 160 -16.10 6.55 -5.92
C GLU A 160 -16.14 7.93 -5.27
N ASN A 161 -16.03 8.00 -3.94
CA ASN A 161 -15.99 9.26 -3.20
C ASN A 161 -14.73 10.10 -3.53
N TYR A 162 -13.58 9.46 -3.77
CA TYR A 162 -12.35 10.15 -4.13
C TYR A 162 -12.47 10.92 -5.46
N PHE A 163 -13.16 10.34 -6.44
CA PHE A 163 -13.36 10.92 -7.77
C PHE A 163 -14.67 11.70 -7.90
N LYS A 164 -15.48 11.72 -6.85
CA LYS A 164 -16.73 12.49 -6.84
C LYS A 164 -16.45 13.99 -6.90
N GLU A 165 -17.23 14.68 -7.73
CA GLU A 165 -17.17 16.13 -7.82
C GLU A 165 -17.52 16.78 -6.47
N SER A 166 -16.71 17.75 -6.05
CA SER A 166 -16.89 18.48 -4.80
C SER A 166 -17.11 19.98 -5.07
N HIS A 167 -17.87 20.61 -4.18
CA HIS A 167 -18.20 22.03 -4.28
C HIS A 167 -17.64 22.76 -3.07
N LEU A 168 -16.78 23.75 -3.35
CA LEU A 168 -16.24 24.65 -2.34
C LEU A 168 -17.07 25.94 -2.34
N ASN A 169 -17.73 26.23 -1.25
CA ASN A 169 -18.59 27.37 -1.04
C ASN A 169 -18.29 28.06 0.29
N GLU A 170 -18.91 29.18 0.55
CA GLU A 170 -18.83 29.97 1.79
C GLU A 170 -17.37 30.21 2.24
N SER A 171 -16.94 29.66 3.38
CA SER A 171 -15.60 29.86 3.92
C SER A 171 -14.50 29.13 3.10
N ASN A 172 -14.87 28.18 2.26
CA ASN A 172 -13.95 27.36 1.47
C ASN A 172 -13.81 27.83 0.01
N GLN A 173 -14.37 28.99 -0.35
CA GLN A 173 -14.26 29.57 -1.69
C GLN A 173 -12.80 29.71 -2.14
N LEU A 174 -12.52 29.41 -3.41
CA LEU A 174 -11.22 29.66 -4.01
C LEU A 174 -11.17 31.03 -4.70
N TYR A 175 -9.99 31.63 -4.72
CA TYR A 175 -9.77 32.88 -5.46
C TYR A 175 -9.74 32.59 -6.97
N CYS A 176 -10.58 33.27 -7.70
CA CYS A 176 -10.62 33.22 -9.15
C CYS A 176 -9.89 34.43 -9.73
N GLU A 177 -8.79 34.22 -10.43
CA GLU A 177 -8.01 35.31 -11.03
C GLU A 177 -8.80 36.09 -12.07
N HIS A 178 -9.70 35.44 -12.83
CA HIS A 178 -10.52 36.09 -13.83
C HIS A 178 -11.61 37.01 -13.22
N CYS A 179 -12.20 36.59 -12.09
CA CYS A 179 -13.18 37.40 -11.37
C CYS A 179 -12.51 38.36 -10.37
N SER A 180 -11.22 38.23 -10.11
CA SER A 180 -10.44 38.95 -9.11
C SER A 180 -11.09 38.93 -7.70
N THR A 181 -11.74 37.80 -7.37
CA THR A 181 -12.43 37.63 -6.08
C THR A 181 -12.53 36.13 -5.72
N LYS A 182 -12.83 35.84 -4.44
CA LYS A 182 -13.21 34.49 -4.02
C LYS A 182 -14.58 34.15 -4.62
N SER A 183 -14.70 32.94 -5.10
CA SER A 183 -15.91 32.42 -5.75
C SER A 183 -16.14 30.97 -5.40
N ASP A 184 -17.38 30.53 -5.40
CA ASP A 184 -17.73 29.15 -5.32
C ASP A 184 -17.04 28.41 -6.47
N THR A 185 -16.48 27.22 -6.15
CA THR A 185 -15.68 26.48 -7.11
C THR A 185 -16.06 25.01 -7.06
N THR A 186 -16.26 24.45 -8.23
CA THR A 186 -16.42 23.02 -8.40
C THR A 186 -15.06 22.37 -8.68
N ILE A 187 -14.72 21.35 -7.89
CA ILE A 187 -13.48 20.58 -8.06
C ILE A 187 -13.82 19.20 -8.59
N LYS A 188 -13.13 18.81 -9.65
CA LYS A 188 -13.20 17.48 -10.23
C LYS A 188 -11.79 16.90 -10.33
N VAL A 189 -11.60 15.69 -9.78
CA VAL A 189 -10.35 14.94 -9.90
C VAL A 189 -10.57 13.81 -10.92
N GLU A 190 -9.64 13.67 -11.85
CA GLU A 190 -9.67 12.65 -12.89
C GLU A 190 -8.32 11.92 -12.92
N MET A 191 -8.35 10.59 -13.16
CA MET A 191 -7.15 9.79 -13.34
C MET A 191 -6.61 9.97 -14.75
N LYS A 192 -5.57 10.78 -14.95
CA LYS A 192 -4.98 11.00 -16.28
C LYS A 192 -4.10 9.83 -16.74
N HIS A 193 -3.29 9.30 -15.83
CA HIS A 193 -2.45 8.13 -16.08
C HIS A 193 -2.66 7.10 -14.98
N HIS A 194 -3.00 5.89 -15.40
CA HIS A 194 -3.20 4.75 -14.52
C HIS A 194 -1.85 4.04 -14.32
N PRO A 195 -1.35 3.89 -13.08
CA PRO A 195 -0.13 3.13 -12.84
C PRO A 195 -0.34 1.64 -13.12
N GLU A 196 0.72 0.89 -13.38
CA GLU A 196 0.64 -0.57 -13.52
C GLU A 196 0.27 -1.22 -12.18
N VAL A 197 0.83 -0.70 -11.09
CA VAL A 197 0.53 -1.12 -9.72
C VAL A 197 -0.13 0.04 -8.97
N LEU A 198 -1.42 -0.08 -8.70
CA LEU A 198 -2.17 0.93 -7.95
C LEU A 198 -2.07 0.68 -6.45
N THR A 199 -1.54 1.65 -5.73
CA THR A 199 -1.47 1.62 -4.26
C THR A 199 -2.57 2.49 -3.66
N LEU A 200 -3.34 1.92 -2.72
CA LEU A 200 -4.38 2.62 -1.98
C LEU A 200 -3.96 2.78 -0.52
N LEU A 201 -3.99 4.00 -0.01
CA LEU A 201 -3.76 4.31 1.39
C LEU A 201 -5.09 4.52 2.10
N LEU A 202 -5.42 3.67 3.05
CA LEU A 202 -6.60 3.86 3.91
C LEU A 202 -6.22 4.79 5.07
N LYS A 203 -6.75 6.01 5.09
CA LYS A 203 -6.45 7.03 6.12
C LYS A 203 -7.09 6.67 7.46
N ARG A 204 -6.52 5.66 8.12
CA ARG A 204 -7.00 5.17 9.41
C ARG A 204 -6.63 6.09 10.58
N PHE A 205 -5.54 6.84 10.47
CA PHE A 205 -5.11 7.74 11.51
C PHE A 205 -5.57 9.17 11.20
N LYS A 206 -6.36 9.74 12.08
CA LYS A 206 -6.81 11.14 11.99
C LYS A 206 -6.57 11.86 13.31
N PHE A 207 -6.38 13.16 13.23
CA PHE A 207 -6.25 14.00 14.40
C PHE A 207 -7.65 14.37 14.91
N ASP A 208 -7.94 14.04 16.16
CA ASP A 208 -9.17 14.44 16.83
C ASP A 208 -8.92 15.77 17.57
N TYR A 209 -9.49 16.83 17.05
CA TYR A 209 -9.37 18.18 17.62
C TYR A 209 -10.08 18.34 18.97
N LEU A 210 -11.03 17.48 19.31
CA LEU A 210 -11.73 17.52 20.60
C LEU A 210 -10.85 16.97 21.71
N THR A 211 -10.17 15.87 21.46
CA THR A 211 -9.26 15.21 22.40
C THR A 211 -7.80 15.61 22.22
N MET A 212 -7.47 16.40 21.17
CA MET A 212 -6.11 16.81 20.80
C MET A 212 -5.17 15.61 20.65
N LYS A 213 -5.66 14.50 20.11
CA LYS A 213 -4.91 13.26 19.92
C LYS A 213 -5.14 12.67 18.54
N HIS A 214 -4.16 11.90 18.10
CA HIS A 214 -4.37 11.01 16.96
C HIS A 214 -5.20 9.80 17.40
N VAL A 215 -6.26 9.54 16.68
CA VAL A 215 -7.14 8.37 16.87
C VAL A 215 -7.05 7.47 15.66
N LYS A 216 -7.13 6.15 15.91
CA LYS A 216 -7.17 5.15 14.84
C LYS A 216 -8.60 4.75 14.55
N VAL A 217 -9.02 4.87 13.30
CA VAL A 217 -10.28 4.32 12.81
C VAL A 217 -10.13 2.80 12.69
N THR A 218 -10.81 2.06 13.58
CA THR A 218 -10.74 0.59 13.64
C THR A 218 -11.81 -0.11 12.80
N ARG A 219 -12.52 0.66 12.00
CA ARG A 219 -13.59 0.20 11.11
C ARG A 219 -13.13 -0.98 10.25
N HIS A 220 -13.96 -2.01 10.17
CA HIS A 220 -13.71 -3.15 9.28
C HIS A 220 -13.72 -2.69 7.82
N VAL A 221 -12.77 -3.19 7.02
CA VAL A 221 -12.64 -2.85 5.61
C VAL A 221 -12.92 -4.06 4.76
N LYS A 222 -13.80 -3.90 3.78
CA LYS A 222 -14.06 -4.89 2.74
C LYS A 222 -13.26 -4.54 1.50
N ILE A 223 -12.25 -5.38 1.23
CA ILE A 223 -11.37 -5.21 0.07
C ILE A 223 -11.89 -6.11 -1.04
N PRO A 224 -12.22 -5.59 -2.23
CA PRO A 224 -12.60 -6.41 -3.36
C PRO A 224 -11.39 -7.11 -3.99
N GLU A 225 -11.57 -8.31 -4.55
CA GLU A 225 -10.52 -8.98 -5.33
C GLU A 225 -10.20 -8.23 -6.62
N LEU A 226 -11.25 -7.73 -7.27
CA LEU A 226 -11.15 -6.91 -8.48
C LEU A 226 -11.71 -5.52 -8.21
N LEU A 227 -10.95 -4.51 -8.58
CA LEU A 227 -11.31 -3.11 -8.42
C LEU A 227 -11.25 -2.40 -9.77
N GLN A 228 -12.37 -1.88 -10.21
CA GLN A 228 -12.44 -1.03 -11.38
C GLN A 228 -12.24 0.43 -10.96
N ILE A 229 -11.38 1.14 -11.67
CA ILE A 229 -11.12 2.56 -11.47
C ILE A 229 -11.94 3.37 -12.48
N PRO A 230 -12.46 4.56 -12.10
CA PRO A 230 -13.19 5.42 -13.04
C PRO A 230 -12.41 5.67 -14.33
N PRO A 231 -13.07 5.68 -15.48
CA PRO A 231 -12.42 5.81 -16.76
C PRO A 231 -11.76 7.18 -16.95
N TYR A 232 -10.64 7.19 -17.68
CA TYR A 232 -10.09 8.38 -18.31
C TYR A 232 -10.14 8.16 -19.83
N GLY A 233 -10.88 9.00 -20.54
CA GLY A 233 -11.20 8.75 -21.94
C GLY A 233 -11.97 7.44 -22.11
N ASN A 234 -11.45 6.52 -22.93
CA ASN A 234 -12.07 5.23 -23.22
C ASN A 234 -11.49 4.07 -22.39
N THR A 235 -10.57 4.34 -21.45
CA THR A 235 -9.90 3.30 -20.65
C THR A 235 -10.41 3.30 -19.22
N SER A 236 -10.85 2.11 -18.75
CA SER A 236 -11.27 1.88 -17.38
C SER A 236 -10.61 0.59 -16.91
N PRO A 237 -9.39 0.67 -16.37
CA PRO A 237 -8.63 -0.52 -15.98
C PRO A 237 -9.26 -1.22 -14.79
N ILE A 238 -9.13 -2.53 -14.78
CA ILE A 238 -9.49 -3.39 -13.65
C ILE A 238 -8.21 -3.86 -13.00
N TYR A 239 -8.05 -3.56 -11.72
CA TYR A 239 -6.93 -4.01 -10.89
C TYR A 239 -7.31 -5.24 -10.10
N GLN A 240 -6.37 -6.17 -9.99
CA GLN A 240 -6.49 -7.33 -9.11
C GLN A 240 -5.66 -7.13 -7.85
N LEU A 241 -6.27 -7.41 -6.69
CA LEU A 241 -5.55 -7.34 -5.41
C LEU A 241 -4.47 -8.42 -5.37
N TYR A 242 -3.23 -8.03 -5.08
CA TYR A 242 -2.13 -8.96 -4.87
C TYR A 242 -1.41 -8.78 -3.53
N ALA A 243 -1.55 -7.63 -2.88
CA ALA A 243 -0.89 -7.38 -1.59
C ALA A 243 -1.72 -6.45 -0.70
N TYR A 244 -1.67 -6.65 0.60
CA TYR A 244 -2.19 -5.70 1.58
C TYR A 244 -1.35 -5.72 2.85
N VAL A 245 -1.09 -4.52 3.36
CA VAL A 245 -0.34 -4.29 4.60
C VAL A 245 -1.34 -4.01 5.72
N GLU A 246 -1.18 -4.72 6.83
CA GLU A 246 -2.02 -4.59 8.02
C GLU A 246 -1.21 -3.99 9.16
N HIS A 247 -1.85 -3.12 9.92
CA HIS A 247 -1.29 -2.55 11.13
C HIS A 247 -2.18 -2.86 12.33
N SER A 248 -1.61 -3.45 13.38
CA SER A 248 -2.24 -3.66 14.68
C SER A 248 -1.61 -2.74 15.73
N GLY A 249 -2.42 -2.24 16.67
CA GLY A 249 -1.94 -1.32 17.70
C GLY A 249 -2.22 0.15 17.37
N GLU A 250 -1.53 1.05 18.07
CA GLU A 250 -1.69 2.50 17.96
C GLU A 250 -0.65 3.12 17.02
N LEU A 251 -0.83 4.41 16.63
CA LEU A 251 0.02 5.12 15.68
C LEU A 251 1.53 5.04 15.99
N ARG A 252 1.92 5.14 17.27
CA ARG A 252 3.32 5.16 17.69
C ARG A 252 3.81 3.85 18.30
N SER A 253 2.93 2.87 18.46
CA SER A 253 3.24 1.59 19.08
C SER A 253 2.34 0.51 18.49
N GLY A 254 2.79 -0.14 17.48
CA GLY A 254 2.02 -1.17 16.79
C GLY A 254 2.92 -2.14 16.05
N HIS A 255 2.33 -2.93 15.21
CA HIS A 255 3.06 -3.90 14.42
C HIS A 255 2.47 -3.99 13.02
N TYR A 256 3.34 -3.92 12.01
CA TYR A 256 3.00 -4.10 10.61
C TYR A 256 3.31 -5.51 10.17
N VAL A 257 2.37 -6.07 9.41
CA VAL A 257 2.52 -7.35 8.71
C VAL A 257 1.99 -7.20 7.29
N VAL A 258 2.37 -8.09 6.40
CA VAL A 258 1.89 -8.03 5.03
C VAL A 258 1.51 -9.41 4.50
N THR A 259 0.43 -9.44 3.73
CA THR A 259 0.00 -10.63 3.00
C THR A 259 0.08 -10.35 1.50
N ILE A 260 0.76 -11.24 0.77
CA ILE A 260 1.08 -11.05 -0.66
C ILE A 260 0.74 -12.31 -1.42
N ARG A 261 0.10 -12.16 -2.58
CA ARG A 261 -0.10 -13.22 -3.56
C ARG A 261 1.12 -13.29 -4.47
N ALA A 262 1.82 -14.40 -4.42
CA ALA A 262 3.00 -14.60 -5.25
C ALA A 262 2.60 -14.84 -6.70
N GLN A 263 3.29 -14.17 -7.63
CA GLN A 263 3.05 -14.34 -9.07
C GLN A 263 3.55 -15.68 -9.60
N ASP A 264 4.54 -16.29 -8.94
CA ASP A 264 5.18 -17.52 -9.39
C ASP A 264 4.31 -18.77 -9.18
N ASP A 265 3.48 -18.80 -8.11
CA ASP A 265 2.69 -19.99 -7.74
C ASP A 265 1.22 -19.67 -7.41
N ASP A 266 0.84 -18.41 -7.54
CA ASP A 266 -0.53 -17.91 -7.35
C ASP A 266 -1.09 -18.13 -5.93
N ARG A 267 -0.20 -18.35 -4.92
CA ARG A 267 -0.58 -18.55 -3.53
C ARG A 267 -0.36 -17.31 -2.70
N TRP A 268 -1.14 -17.16 -1.63
CA TRP A 268 -0.98 -16.11 -0.66
C TRP A 268 0.03 -16.49 0.41
N TYR A 269 0.95 -15.58 0.71
CA TYR A 269 1.96 -15.71 1.76
C TYR A 269 1.82 -14.58 2.77
N PHE A 270 1.92 -14.95 4.05
CA PHE A 270 1.90 -14.02 5.17
C PHE A 270 3.33 -13.80 5.65
N PHE A 271 3.74 -12.55 5.67
CA PHE A 271 5.06 -12.12 6.12
C PHE A 271 4.92 -11.34 7.42
N ASN A 272 5.56 -11.83 8.45
CA ASN A 272 5.67 -11.21 9.76
C ASN A 272 7.16 -11.13 10.12
N ASP A 273 7.80 -10.04 9.69
CA ASP A 273 9.24 -9.86 9.78
C ASP A 273 10.02 -11.06 9.22
N HIS A 274 10.77 -11.77 10.06
CA HIS A 274 11.55 -12.93 9.64
C HIS A 274 10.73 -14.21 9.44
N ILE A 275 9.49 -14.22 9.88
CA ILE A 275 8.59 -15.37 9.76
C ILE A 275 7.77 -15.23 8.49
N VAL A 276 7.83 -16.28 7.65
CA VAL A 276 7.00 -16.39 6.44
C VAL A 276 6.15 -17.64 6.57
N SER A 277 4.89 -17.54 6.26
CA SER A 277 3.97 -18.68 6.27
C SER A 277 3.03 -18.65 5.09
N LEU A 278 2.52 -19.80 4.68
CA LEU A 278 1.45 -19.88 3.69
C LEU A 278 0.20 -19.23 4.29
N GLY A 279 -0.33 -18.22 3.61
CA GLY A 279 -1.53 -17.53 4.03
C GLY A 279 -2.78 -18.35 3.71
N TYR A 280 -3.63 -18.57 4.72
CA TYR A 280 -4.91 -19.25 4.55
C TYR A 280 -6.10 -18.27 4.47
N ARG A 281 -5.89 -17.00 4.82
CA ARG A 281 -6.94 -16.00 4.80
C ARG A 281 -6.95 -15.28 3.46
N GLN A 282 -8.01 -15.49 2.71
CA GLN A 282 -8.36 -14.58 1.62
C GLN A 282 -8.88 -13.29 2.25
N PRO A 283 -8.27 -12.12 1.95
CA PRO A 283 -8.66 -10.84 2.57
C PRO A 283 -10.01 -10.32 2.08
N PHE A 284 -10.56 -10.96 1.08
CA PHE A 284 -11.79 -10.54 0.42
C PHE A 284 -12.89 -11.58 0.60
N THR A 285 -14.11 -11.10 0.77
CA THR A 285 -15.30 -11.93 0.64
C THR A 285 -15.53 -12.15 -0.85
N ARG A 286 -15.46 -13.40 -1.33
CA ARG A 286 -15.95 -13.71 -2.67
C ARG A 286 -17.41 -13.28 -2.71
N TYR A 287 -17.74 -12.34 -3.57
CA TYR A 287 -19.12 -12.12 -3.94
C TYR A 287 -19.62 -13.42 -4.58
N LYS A 288 -20.59 -14.08 -3.97
CA LYS A 288 -21.52 -14.87 -4.78
C LYS A 288 -22.26 -13.85 -5.64
N ASP A 289 -22.05 -13.91 -6.95
CA ASP A 289 -22.88 -13.20 -7.88
C ASP A 289 -24.32 -13.58 -7.56
N GLU A 290 -25.09 -12.66 -7.01
CA GLU A 290 -26.53 -12.76 -6.98
C GLU A 290 -26.97 -12.46 -8.44
N THR A 291 -27.22 -13.55 -9.17
CA THR A 291 -27.90 -13.55 -10.47
C THR A 291 -29.34 -13.08 -10.31
#